data_32b3ecc78133d3943a04b110064eb82f
#
_entry.id   32b3ecc78133d3943a04b110064eb82f
#
_cell.length_a   1.000
_cell.length_b   1.000
_cell.length_c   1.000
_cell.angle_alpha   90.00
_cell.angle_beta   90.00
_cell.angle_gamma   90.00
#
_symmetry.space_group_name_H-M   'P 1'
#
loop_
_entity.id
_entity.type
_entity.pdbx_description
1 polymer ?
#
loop_
_entity_poly.entity_id
_entity_poly.type
_entity_poly.pdbx_seq_one_letter_code
_entity_poly.pdbx_strand_id
1 'polypeptide(L)'
;MTETPAGTPAPTPLLVLDVVGLTPQLLAHMPNLRELAASGSQAPLSTVLPAVTCSAQSTFLTGTLPAEHGIVGNGWYFRELGDVLLWRQHNGLVSGDKLWDAARRAHPGYTVANICWWYAMGADTDYTVTPRPVYYADGRKEPDCYTRPPALHDELTEKLGTFPLFHFWGPGADLVSSQWIIDATRHIVRTRRPDLALCYLPHLDYDLQRYGPDDPRSHRAATDLDAAMAPLLDDARAEGRTVVALSEYGITRVSRPVDINRALRRAGLLEVHTQDGMEYLDPMASRAFAVSDHQLAHVYVRRSEDLDATREALKDLPGIDELLDDEGKKAHGLDHPRSGELVAIAEPDAWFTYYYWLDDDRAPDFAQLVEIHRKPGYDPVELFMDPLDPYVRLKAAKAIARKKLGMRYRLAVVPLDASPIRGSHGRLPQSDEEGPLILCSTPRAVGDRVAATDVKSLLLQLAGLH
;
A
#
# COMPACT_ATOMS: atom_id res chain seq x y z
N MET A 1 -1.51 -10.51 55.02
CA MET A 1 -1.67 -11.27 53.76
C MET A 1 -2.47 -10.39 52.84
N THR A 2 -1.80 -9.66 51.98
CA THR A 2 -2.43 -8.83 50.93
C THR A 2 -2.83 -9.77 49.80
N GLU A 3 -4.13 -9.92 49.58
CA GLU A 3 -4.67 -10.64 48.41
C GLU A 3 -4.12 -10.00 47.14
N THR A 4 -3.40 -10.79 46.38
CA THR A 4 -3.04 -10.43 45.00
C THR A 4 -4.35 -10.30 44.22
N PRO A 5 -4.63 -9.19 43.53
CA PRO A 5 -5.87 -9.08 42.77
C PRO A 5 -5.92 -10.21 41.74
N ALA A 6 -7.10 -10.81 41.59
CA ALA A 6 -7.36 -11.85 40.59
C ALA A 6 -6.83 -11.38 39.23
N GLY A 7 -5.87 -12.11 38.65
CA GLY A 7 -5.16 -11.73 37.46
C GLY A 7 -6.13 -11.52 36.30
N THR A 8 -5.99 -10.43 35.61
CA THR A 8 -6.65 -10.20 34.30
C THR A 8 -6.40 -11.41 33.41
N PRO A 9 -7.41 -12.03 32.81
CA PRO A 9 -7.21 -13.17 31.92
C PRO A 9 -6.19 -12.84 30.82
N ALA A 10 -5.40 -13.83 30.43
CA ALA A 10 -4.43 -13.65 29.36
C ALA A 10 -5.17 -13.23 28.06
N PRO A 11 -4.61 -12.30 27.29
CA PRO A 11 -5.23 -11.89 26.03
C PRO A 11 -5.33 -13.07 25.05
N THR A 12 -6.39 -13.10 24.26
CA THR A 12 -6.51 -14.03 23.14
C THR A 12 -5.50 -13.65 22.05
N PRO A 13 -4.58 -14.53 21.63
CA PRO A 13 -3.61 -14.18 20.60
C PRO A 13 -4.29 -14.05 19.24
N LEU A 14 -3.88 -13.00 18.49
CA LEU A 14 -4.43 -12.67 17.18
C LEU A 14 -3.40 -12.88 16.08
N LEU A 15 -3.90 -13.30 14.89
CA LEU A 15 -3.20 -13.21 13.61
C LEU A 15 -4.07 -12.37 12.66
N VAL A 16 -3.55 -11.24 12.21
CA VAL A 16 -4.23 -10.36 11.26
C VAL A 16 -3.53 -10.43 9.92
N LEU A 17 -4.22 -10.91 8.90
CA LEU A 17 -3.76 -11.02 7.53
C LEU A 17 -4.37 -9.87 6.71
N ASP A 18 -3.54 -8.98 6.23
CA ASP A 18 -3.94 -7.96 5.26
C ASP A 18 -3.72 -8.52 3.86
N VAL A 19 -4.79 -9.04 3.27
CA VAL A 19 -4.82 -9.67 1.95
C VAL A 19 -5.27 -8.64 0.94
N VAL A 20 -4.30 -7.89 0.41
CA VAL A 20 -4.54 -6.73 -0.47
C VAL A 20 -5.39 -7.11 -1.67
N GLY A 21 -6.42 -6.32 -1.95
CA GLY A 21 -7.30 -6.55 -3.10
C GLY A 21 -8.31 -7.68 -2.95
N LEU A 22 -8.43 -8.30 -1.75
CA LEU A 22 -9.42 -9.34 -1.49
C LEU A 22 -10.84 -8.76 -1.52
N THR A 23 -11.67 -9.28 -2.41
CA THR A 23 -13.10 -8.97 -2.57
C THR A 23 -13.95 -10.24 -2.45
N PRO A 24 -15.28 -10.13 -2.29
CA PRO A 24 -16.18 -11.29 -2.34
C PRO A 24 -16.01 -12.14 -3.60
N GLN A 25 -15.77 -11.50 -4.75
CA GLN A 25 -15.54 -12.18 -6.02
C GLN A 25 -14.26 -13.03 -5.98
N LEU A 26 -13.16 -12.50 -5.48
CA LEU A 26 -11.90 -13.23 -5.38
C LEU A 26 -11.91 -14.30 -4.31
N LEU A 27 -12.66 -14.11 -3.24
CA LEU A 27 -12.84 -15.11 -2.17
C LEU A 27 -13.39 -16.44 -2.74
N ALA A 28 -14.15 -16.40 -3.83
CA ALA A 28 -14.64 -17.61 -4.50
C ALA A 28 -13.50 -18.54 -4.99
N HIS A 29 -12.30 -17.99 -5.21
CA HIS A 29 -11.10 -18.72 -5.66
C HIS A 29 -10.14 -19.09 -4.50
N MET A 30 -10.52 -18.81 -3.24
CA MET A 30 -9.68 -18.96 -2.04
C MET A 30 -10.32 -19.94 -1.05
N PRO A 31 -10.17 -21.27 -1.25
CA PRO A 31 -10.87 -22.27 -0.45
C PRO A 31 -10.56 -22.22 1.05
N ASN A 32 -9.32 -21.93 1.47
CA ASN A 32 -8.95 -21.86 2.88
C ASN A 32 -9.58 -20.65 3.59
N LEU A 33 -9.58 -19.47 2.92
CA LEU A 33 -10.26 -18.29 3.47
C LEU A 33 -11.78 -18.44 3.45
N ARG A 34 -12.36 -19.14 2.46
CA ARG A 34 -13.78 -19.50 2.46
C ARG A 34 -14.16 -20.40 3.62
N GLU A 35 -13.32 -21.39 3.94
CA GLU A 35 -13.53 -22.25 5.11
C GLU A 35 -13.47 -21.43 6.41
N LEU A 36 -12.50 -20.52 6.52
CA LEU A 36 -12.40 -19.59 7.66
C LEU A 36 -13.66 -18.75 7.80
N ALA A 37 -14.17 -18.19 6.70
CA ALA A 37 -15.42 -17.42 6.69
C ALA A 37 -16.64 -18.26 7.07
N ALA A 38 -16.75 -19.47 6.51
CA ALA A 38 -17.90 -20.36 6.74
C ALA A 38 -17.96 -20.90 8.16
N SER A 39 -16.81 -21.15 8.79
CA SER A 39 -16.72 -21.58 10.20
C SER A 39 -16.75 -20.44 11.22
N GLY A 40 -16.48 -19.24 10.77
CA GLY A 40 -16.39 -18.02 11.58
C GLY A 40 -17.45 -16.98 11.23
N SER A 41 -17.00 -15.81 10.77
CA SER A 41 -17.87 -14.71 10.34
C SER A 41 -17.20 -13.88 9.26
N GLN A 42 -17.99 -13.19 8.43
CA GLN A 42 -17.52 -12.27 7.39
C GLN A 42 -18.47 -11.07 7.24
N ALA A 43 -17.93 -9.95 6.80
CA ALA A 43 -18.70 -8.75 6.47
C ALA A 43 -18.00 -7.91 5.39
N PRO A 44 -18.75 -7.10 4.61
CA PRO A 44 -18.15 -6.00 3.86
C PRO A 44 -17.40 -5.05 4.78
N LEU A 45 -16.24 -4.57 4.34
CA LEU A 45 -15.43 -3.57 5.03
C LEU A 45 -15.59 -2.21 4.33
N SER A 46 -16.17 -1.23 5.01
CA SER A 46 -16.24 0.15 4.48
C SER A 46 -14.87 0.80 4.61
N THR A 47 -14.16 0.93 3.48
CA THR A 47 -12.84 1.54 3.44
C THR A 47 -12.89 3.07 3.52
N VAL A 48 -11.73 3.71 3.49
CA VAL A 48 -11.56 5.17 3.57
C VAL A 48 -11.16 5.76 2.22
N LEU A 49 -11.31 7.06 2.07
CA LEU A 49 -10.75 7.82 0.95
C LEU A 49 -9.43 8.48 1.39
N PRO A 50 -8.32 8.30 0.65
CA PRO A 50 -8.16 7.39 -0.48
C PRO A 50 -8.12 5.92 -0.06
N ALA A 51 -8.71 5.05 -0.89
CA ALA A 51 -8.67 3.61 -0.72
C ALA A 51 -7.32 3.07 -1.23
N VAL A 52 -6.25 3.38 -0.48
CA VAL A 52 -4.86 2.99 -0.75
C VAL A 52 -4.19 2.48 0.51
N THR A 53 -3.14 1.68 0.34
CA THR A 53 -2.47 0.92 1.40
C THR A 53 -2.15 1.73 2.65
N CYS A 54 -1.41 2.83 2.51
CA CYS A 54 -0.93 3.57 3.67
C CYS A 54 -2.08 4.22 4.46
N SER A 55 -3.10 4.77 3.78
CA SER A 55 -4.27 5.38 4.43
C SER A 55 -5.14 4.33 5.12
N ALA A 56 -5.45 3.23 4.43
CA ALA A 56 -6.27 2.17 4.99
C ALA A 56 -5.62 1.49 6.20
N GLN A 57 -4.35 1.07 6.11
CA GLN A 57 -3.63 0.46 7.22
C GLN A 57 -3.50 1.40 8.42
N SER A 58 -3.25 2.70 8.18
CA SER A 58 -3.19 3.68 9.26
C SER A 58 -4.54 3.84 9.95
N THR A 59 -5.63 3.82 9.18
CA THR A 59 -7.00 3.83 9.73
C THR A 59 -7.29 2.58 10.56
N PHE A 60 -6.93 1.38 10.07
CA PHE A 60 -7.11 0.13 10.82
C PHE A 60 -6.37 0.14 12.16
N LEU A 61 -5.16 0.71 12.19
CA LEU A 61 -4.32 0.73 13.38
C LEU A 61 -4.67 1.84 14.37
N THR A 62 -5.16 2.99 13.89
CA THR A 62 -5.49 4.14 14.75
C THR A 62 -6.95 4.19 15.15
N GLY A 63 -7.85 3.65 14.31
CA GLY A 63 -9.30 3.80 14.46
C GLY A 63 -9.79 5.21 14.10
N THR A 64 -8.99 5.98 13.34
CA THR A 64 -9.32 7.36 12.96
C THR A 64 -9.20 7.55 11.45
N LEU A 65 -9.72 8.66 10.92
CA LEU A 65 -9.67 8.99 9.50
C LEU A 65 -8.36 9.70 9.11
N PRO A 66 -8.03 9.81 7.81
CA PRO A 66 -6.85 10.54 7.32
C PRO A 66 -6.73 11.97 7.84
N ALA A 67 -7.84 12.67 8.07
CA ALA A 67 -7.86 14.00 8.69
C ALA A 67 -7.20 14.03 10.08
N GLU A 68 -7.22 12.92 10.81
CA GLU A 68 -6.68 12.83 12.17
C GLU A 68 -5.30 12.17 12.19
N HIS A 69 -5.13 10.99 11.54
CA HIS A 69 -3.84 10.30 11.56
C HIS A 69 -2.83 10.87 10.56
N GLY A 70 -3.25 11.73 9.63
CA GLY A 70 -2.39 12.49 8.72
C GLY A 70 -1.82 11.71 7.54
N ILE A 71 -2.26 10.47 7.29
CA ILE A 71 -1.82 9.67 6.14
C ILE A 71 -2.87 9.80 5.04
N VAL A 72 -2.63 10.74 4.16
CA VAL A 72 -3.57 11.15 3.11
C VAL A 72 -3.40 10.39 1.78
N GLY A 73 -2.47 9.43 1.72
CA GLY A 73 -2.15 8.63 0.53
C GLY A 73 -0.91 7.78 0.78
N ASN A 74 -0.42 7.06 -0.25
CA ASN A 74 0.86 6.34 -0.20
C ASN A 74 2.06 7.31 -0.22
N GLY A 75 1.80 8.57 -0.50
CA GLY A 75 2.72 9.69 -0.44
C GLY A 75 2.00 11.01 -0.66
N TRP A 76 2.70 12.10 -0.43
CA TRP A 76 2.17 13.45 -0.56
C TRP A 76 3.32 14.46 -0.77
N TYR A 77 2.96 15.71 -1.04
CA TYR A 77 3.91 16.82 -1.07
C TYR A 77 4.25 17.25 0.36
N PHE A 78 5.49 17.02 0.76
CA PHE A 78 6.04 17.49 2.04
C PHE A 78 6.37 18.97 1.90
N ARG A 79 5.44 19.84 2.31
CA ARG A 79 5.53 21.29 2.12
C ARG A 79 6.78 21.87 2.76
N GLU A 80 7.19 21.32 3.92
CA GLU A 80 8.37 21.75 4.67
C GLU A 80 9.69 21.40 3.96
N LEU A 81 9.66 20.37 3.13
CA LEU A 81 10.82 19.91 2.35
C LEU A 81 10.81 20.42 0.91
N GLY A 82 9.64 20.85 0.42
CA GLY A 82 9.46 21.24 -0.98
C GLY A 82 9.53 20.04 -1.95
N ASP A 83 9.24 18.82 -1.48
CA ASP A 83 9.44 17.60 -2.25
C ASP A 83 8.25 16.64 -2.13
N VAL A 84 8.01 15.84 -3.18
CA VAL A 84 7.01 14.78 -3.20
C VAL A 84 7.67 13.49 -2.78
N LEU A 85 7.20 12.90 -1.68
CA LEU A 85 7.79 11.68 -1.14
C LEU A 85 6.73 10.61 -0.94
N LEU A 86 6.92 9.45 -1.59
CA LEU A 86 6.07 8.27 -1.45
C LEU A 86 6.77 7.19 -0.62
N TRP A 87 5.97 6.30 -0.02
CA TRP A 87 6.42 5.06 0.61
C TRP A 87 7.40 5.27 1.77
N ARG A 88 7.18 6.33 2.59
CA ARG A 88 7.99 6.56 3.79
C ARG A 88 7.58 5.60 4.89
N GLN A 89 8.58 5.09 5.63
CA GLN A 89 8.41 3.98 6.57
C GLN A 89 8.34 4.40 8.04
N HIS A 90 8.62 5.68 8.36
CA HIS A 90 8.75 6.10 9.75
C HIS A 90 7.39 6.25 10.44
N ASN A 91 7.17 5.53 11.55
CA ASN A 91 5.91 5.51 12.30
C ASN A 91 5.48 6.88 12.84
N GLY A 92 6.45 7.76 13.13
CA GLY A 92 6.17 9.14 13.56
C GLY A 92 5.40 10.00 12.55
N LEU A 93 5.22 9.54 11.29
CA LEU A 93 4.35 10.20 10.32
C LEU A 93 2.86 9.96 10.61
N VAL A 94 2.53 8.87 11.30
CA VAL A 94 1.15 8.51 11.67
C VAL A 94 0.84 9.11 13.02
N SER A 95 -0.09 10.06 13.05
CA SER A 95 -0.58 10.67 14.30
C SER A 95 -1.54 9.73 15.04
N GLY A 96 -1.76 10.02 16.31
CA GLY A 96 -2.72 9.29 17.14
C GLY A 96 -2.19 7.97 17.69
N ASP A 97 -3.03 7.38 18.48
CA ASP A 97 -2.80 6.17 19.29
C ASP A 97 -3.03 4.92 18.44
N LYS A 98 -2.03 4.03 18.36
CA LYS A 98 -2.12 2.81 17.58
C LYS A 98 -2.73 1.68 18.39
N LEU A 99 -3.12 0.61 17.72
CA LEU A 99 -3.68 -0.60 18.32
C LEU A 99 -2.82 -1.11 19.48
N TRP A 100 -1.51 -1.19 19.32
CA TRP A 100 -0.59 -1.67 20.35
C TRP A 100 -0.47 -0.72 21.54
N ASP A 101 -0.62 0.59 21.35
CA ASP A 101 -0.61 1.55 22.47
C ASP A 101 -1.83 1.34 23.36
N ALA A 102 -3.01 1.16 22.75
CA ALA A 102 -4.24 0.85 23.46
C ALA A 102 -4.17 -0.54 24.15
N ALA A 103 -3.68 -1.55 23.44
CA ALA A 103 -3.53 -2.90 23.97
C ALA A 103 -2.62 -2.93 25.20
N ARG A 104 -1.48 -2.23 25.16
CA ARG A 104 -0.54 -2.18 26.29
C ARG A 104 -1.05 -1.36 27.48
N ARG A 105 -1.92 -0.39 27.25
CA ARG A 105 -2.61 0.27 28.38
C ARG A 105 -3.56 -0.68 29.11
N ALA A 106 -4.25 -1.53 28.36
CA ALA A 106 -5.14 -2.54 28.94
C ALA A 106 -4.35 -3.74 29.52
N HIS A 107 -3.25 -4.14 28.88
CA HIS A 107 -2.41 -5.26 29.28
C HIS A 107 -0.92 -4.91 29.07
N PRO A 108 -0.18 -4.45 30.12
CA PRO A 108 1.18 -3.90 29.98
C PRO A 108 2.22 -4.85 29.36
N GLY A 109 2.00 -6.16 29.37
CA GLY A 109 2.87 -7.16 28.76
C GLY A 109 2.50 -7.54 27.33
N TYR A 110 1.55 -6.86 26.68
CA TYR A 110 1.07 -7.21 25.34
C TYR A 110 2.17 -7.07 24.29
N THR A 111 2.44 -8.17 23.60
CA THR A 111 3.53 -8.29 22.61
C THR A 111 3.00 -8.25 21.18
N VAL A 112 3.72 -7.54 20.30
CA VAL A 112 3.28 -7.26 18.93
C VAL A 112 4.37 -7.58 17.92
N ALA A 113 4.02 -8.32 16.87
CA ALA A 113 4.82 -8.53 15.70
C ALA A 113 4.18 -7.81 14.49
N ASN A 114 4.96 -6.95 13.82
CA ASN A 114 4.58 -6.28 12.59
C ASN A 114 5.43 -6.82 11.44
N ILE A 115 4.82 -7.55 10.54
CA ILE A 115 5.47 -8.14 9.38
C ILE A 115 4.93 -7.44 8.13
N CYS A 116 5.70 -6.48 7.65
CA CYS A 116 5.51 -5.71 6.43
C CYS A 116 4.31 -4.76 6.38
N TRP A 117 3.54 -4.52 7.45
CA TRP A 117 2.62 -3.39 7.48
C TRP A 117 3.39 -2.08 7.43
N TRP A 118 2.85 -1.10 6.73
CA TRP A 118 3.52 0.18 6.51
C TRP A 118 3.73 0.98 7.80
N TYR A 119 4.63 1.95 7.76
CA TYR A 119 5.08 2.74 8.91
C TYR A 119 5.63 1.89 10.07
N ALA A 120 6.27 0.78 9.71
CA ALA A 120 6.84 -0.15 10.69
C ALA A 120 8.10 0.39 11.40
N MET A 121 8.88 1.24 10.73
CA MET A 121 10.14 1.73 11.30
C MET A 121 9.89 2.74 12.42
N GLY A 122 10.47 2.46 13.59
CA GLY A 122 10.26 3.27 14.79
C GLY A 122 8.90 3.06 15.46
N ALA A 123 8.09 2.10 15.00
CA ALA A 123 6.89 1.66 15.70
C ALA A 123 7.26 1.00 17.04
N ASP A 124 6.40 1.17 18.03
CA ASP A 124 6.59 0.51 19.32
C ASP A 124 6.02 -0.92 19.29
N THR A 125 6.66 -1.77 18.49
CA THR A 125 6.38 -3.21 18.34
C THR A 125 7.57 -4.02 18.81
N ASP A 126 7.35 -5.25 19.31
CA ASP A 126 8.42 -6.12 19.83
C ASP A 126 9.22 -6.75 18.70
N TYR A 127 8.53 -7.13 17.62
CA TYR A 127 9.11 -7.73 16.43
C TYR A 127 8.66 -6.96 15.20
N THR A 128 9.61 -6.44 14.44
CA THR A 128 9.34 -5.73 13.20
C THR A 128 10.13 -6.34 12.06
N VAL A 129 9.48 -6.57 10.93
CA VAL A 129 10.11 -6.92 9.67
C VAL A 129 9.52 -6.02 8.58
N THR A 130 10.33 -5.31 7.82
CA THR A 130 9.85 -4.48 6.70
C THR A 130 10.88 -4.42 5.57
N PRO A 131 10.44 -4.40 4.29
CA PRO A 131 11.35 -4.24 3.17
C PRO A 131 12.20 -2.98 3.31
N ARG A 132 13.50 -3.13 3.24
CA ARG A 132 14.44 -1.99 3.25
C ARG A 132 15.71 -2.35 2.52
N PRO A 133 15.84 -1.97 1.25
CA PRO A 133 17.06 -2.22 0.50
C PRO A 133 18.26 -1.45 1.07
N VAL A 134 19.45 -2.01 0.88
CA VAL A 134 20.71 -1.31 1.16
C VAL A 134 21.06 -0.44 -0.03
N TYR A 135 21.21 0.86 0.21
CA TYR A 135 21.67 1.83 -0.80
C TYR A 135 23.14 2.13 -0.56
N TYR A 136 23.98 1.74 -1.51
CA TYR A 136 25.42 2.01 -1.45
C TYR A 136 25.75 3.41 -1.98
N ALA A 137 26.89 3.95 -1.53
CA ALA A 137 27.35 5.26 -1.97
C ALA A 137 27.61 5.37 -3.48
N ASP A 138 27.91 4.25 -4.15
CA ASP A 138 28.09 4.16 -5.61
C ASP A 138 26.75 4.06 -6.39
N GLY A 139 25.59 4.10 -5.68
CA GLY A 139 24.27 4.04 -6.25
C GLY A 139 23.74 2.63 -6.52
N ARG A 140 24.45 1.57 -6.10
CA ARG A 140 23.89 0.21 -6.12
C ARG A 140 22.78 0.08 -5.09
N LYS A 141 21.77 -0.73 -5.42
CA LYS A 141 20.65 -1.10 -4.55
C LYS A 141 20.65 -2.61 -4.40
N GLU A 142 20.83 -3.10 -3.19
CA GLU A 142 20.75 -4.53 -2.88
C GLU A 142 19.49 -4.84 -2.07
N PRO A 143 18.84 -6.00 -2.37
CA PRO A 143 17.68 -6.45 -1.61
C PRO A 143 18.04 -6.66 -0.14
N ASP A 144 17.16 -6.21 0.74
CA ASP A 144 17.26 -6.47 2.17
C ASP A 144 15.96 -6.12 2.90
N CYS A 145 15.90 -6.43 4.20
CA CYS A 145 14.85 -6.02 5.10
C CYS A 145 15.42 -5.39 6.38
N TYR A 146 14.66 -4.48 6.97
CA TYR A 146 14.90 -3.99 8.33
C TYR A 146 14.17 -4.88 9.33
N THR A 147 14.81 -5.17 10.45
CA THR A 147 14.20 -5.90 11.56
C THR A 147 14.42 -5.23 12.91
N ARG A 148 13.49 -5.49 13.81
CA ARG A 148 13.62 -5.25 15.25
C ARG A 148 13.13 -6.50 15.98
N PRO A 149 13.95 -7.09 16.92
CA PRO A 149 15.33 -6.73 17.21
C PRO A 149 16.27 -7.03 16.02
N PRO A 150 17.49 -6.41 15.97
CA PRO A 150 18.42 -6.61 14.85
C PRO A 150 18.81 -8.09 14.61
N ALA A 151 18.95 -8.89 15.67
CA ALA A 151 19.28 -10.32 15.56
C ALA A 151 18.24 -11.14 14.74
N LEU A 152 17.00 -10.64 14.63
CA LEU A 152 15.97 -11.28 13.81
C LEU A 152 16.33 -11.26 12.32
N HIS A 153 17.12 -10.28 11.86
CA HIS A 153 17.59 -10.18 10.47
C HIS A 153 18.40 -11.41 10.07
N ASP A 154 19.42 -11.71 10.87
CA ASP A 154 20.33 -12.83 10.57
C ASP A 154 19.59 -14.17 10.67
N GLU A 155 18.72 -14.31 11.67
CA GLU A 155 17.87 -15.50 11.87
C GLU A 155 16.94 -15.75 10.65
N LEU A 156 16.27 -14.73 10.15
CA LEU A 156 15.40 -14.85 8.97
C LEU A 156 16.20 -15.07 7.69
N THR A 157 17.35 -14.39 7.54
CA THR A 157 18.21 -14.53 6.36
C THR A 157 18.81 -15.93 6.29
N GLU A 158 19.26 -16.50 7.41
CA GLU A 158 19.77 -17.87 7.47
C GLU A 158 18.70 -18.89 7.08
N LYS A 159 17.45 -18.66 7.51
CA LYS A 159 16.36 -19.62 7.35
C LYS A 159 15.63 -19.52 6.02
N LEU A 160 15.41 -18.30 5.54
CA LEU A 160 14.54 -17.99 4.39
C LEU A 160 15.31 -17.38 3.21
N GLY A 161 16.56 -17.02 3.41
CA GLY A 161 17.31 -16.21 2.47
C GLY A 161 16.96 -14.70 2.60
N THR A 162 17.70 -13.88 1.85
CA THR A 162 17.47 -12.43 1.80
C THR A 162 16.08 -12.12 1.28
N PHE A 163 15.44 -11.07 1.83
CA PHE A 163 14.12 -10.62 1.37
C PHE A 163 14.11 -10.40 -0.16
N PRO A 164 13.18 -11.03 -0.90
CA PRO A 164 13.19 -11.04 -2.37
C PRO A 164 12.58 -9.76 -2.96
N LEU A 165 13.22 -8.61 -2.75
CA LEU A 165 12.73 -7.27 -3.09
C LEU A 165 12.27 -7.13 -4.55
N PHE A 166 12.94 -7.79 -5.51
CA PHE A 166 12.59 -7.71 -6.93
C PHE A 166 11.35 -8.54 -7.31
N HIS A 167 10.87 -9.38 -6.37
CA HIS A 167 9.58 -10.06 -6.42
C HIS A 167 8.51 -9.34 -5.60
N PHE A 168 8.89 -8.29 -4.85
CA PHE A 168 7.96 -7.47 -4.08
C PHE A 168 7.39 -6.32 -4.88
N TRP A 169 8.17 -5.71 -5.78
CA TRP A 169 7.70 -4.67 -6.67
C TRP A 169 8.53 -4.61 -7.96
N GLY A 170 7.86 -4.34 -9.09
CA GLY A 170 8.44 -4.22 -10.42
C GLY A 170 7.99 -5.33 -11.37
N PRO A 171 8.61 -5.46 -12.56
CA PRO A 171 8.20 -6.44 -13.57
C PRO A 171 8.30 -7.90 -13.12
N GLY A 172 9.11 -8.17 -12.11
CA GLY A 172 9.28 -9.50 -11.50
C GLY A 172 8.40 -9.75 -10.28
N ALA A 173 7.49 -8.84 -9.94
CA ALA A 173 6.61 -9.00 -8.78
C ALA A 173 5.69 -10.22 -8.96
N ASP A 174 5.72 -11.11 -7.96
CA ASP A 174 4.99 -12.39 -7.95
C ASP A 174 4.78 -12.91 -6.51
N LEU A 175 4.35 -14.18 -6.37
CA LEU A 175 4.07 -14.83 -5.09
C LEU A 175 5.31 -14.98 -4.19
N VAL A 176 6.52 -15.01 -4.75
CA VAL A 176 7.77 -15.31 -3.99
C VAL A 176 7.95 -14.37 -2.81
N SER A 177 7.64 -13.08 -2.97
CA SER A 177 7.75 -12.11 -1.87
C SER A 177 6.71 -12.35 -0.77
N SER A 178 5.46 -12.63 -1.14
CA SER A 178 4.40 -12.95 -0.17
C SER A 178 4.65 -14.30 0.51
N GLN A 179 5.20 -15.28 -0.18
CA GLN A 179 5.63 -16.54 0.44
C GLN A 179 6.71 -16.30 1.52
N TRP A 180 7.71 -15.47 1.22
CA TRP A 180 8.73 -15.09 2.20
C TRP A 180 8.12 -14.39 3.43
N ILE A 181 7.15 -13.49 3.22
CA ILE A 181 6.43 -12.79 4.30
C ILE A 181 5.62 -13.78 5.16
N ILE A 182 4.94 -14.73 4.52
CA ILE A 182 4.20 -15.80 5.21
C ILE A 182 5.14 -16.64 6.07
N ASP A 183 6.28 -17.07 5.51
CA ASP A 183 7.24 -17.92 6.21
C ASP A 183 7.95 -17.18 7.35
N ALA A 184 8.24 -15.88 7.19
CA ALA A 184 8.74 -15.02 8.25
C ALA A 184 7.71 -14.88 9.39
N THR A 185 6.43 -14.67 9.04
CA THR A 185 5.33 -14.61 10.02
C THR A 185 5.20 -15.91 10.78
N ARG A 186 5.19 -17.06 10.08
CA ARG A 186 5.15 -18.39 10.70
C ARG A 186 6.31 -18.62 11.66
N HIS A 187 7.52 -18.23 11.23
CA HIS A 187 8.70 -18.35 12.08
C HIS A 187 8.58 -17.56 13.37
N ILE A 188 8.16 -16.28 13.27
CA ILE A 188 7.99 -15.39 14.43
C ILE A 188 6.86 -15.90 15.34
N VAL A 189 5.72 -16.26 14.78
CA VAL A 189 4.58 -16.81 15.54
C VAL A 189 4.99 -18.03 16.35
N ARG A 190 5.66 -19.00 15.73
CA ARG A 190 6.10 -20.25 16.40
C ARG A 190 7.19 -20.04 17.45
N THR A 191 8.14 -19.12 17.21
CA THR A 191 9.33 -18.96 18.07
C THR A 191 9.18 -17.88 19.13
N ARG A 192 8.39 -16.86 18.87
CA ARG A 192 8.20 -15.69 19.75
C ARG A 192 6.82 -15.61 20.39
N ARG A 193 5.81 -16.26 19.77
CA ARG A 193 4.42 -16.30 20.25
C ARG A 193 3.86 -14.93 20.64
N PRO A 194 3.93 -13.91 19.75
CA PRO A 194 3.38 -12.60 20.07
C PRO A 194 1.87 -12.67 20.29
N ASP A 195 1.32 -11.77 21.11
CA ASP A 195 -0.12 -11.68 21.33
C ASP A 195 -0.84 -11.19 20.06
N LEU A 196 -0.20 -10.31 19.30
CA LEU A 196 -0.67 -9.83 18.00
C LEU A 196 0.40 -10.05 16.93
N ALA A 197 0.05 -10.69 15.82
CA ALA A 197 0.86 -10.76 14.62
C ALA A 197 0.10 -10.11 13.46
N LEU A 198 0.69 -9.05 12.89
CA LEU A 198 0.22 -8.38 11.67
C LEU A 198 1.03 -8.87 10.48
N CYS A 199 0.37 -9.36 9.43
CA CYS A 199 0.99 -9.91 8.22
C CYS A 199 0.41 -9.23 6.97
N TYR A 200 1.25 -8.57 6.16
CA TYR A 200 0.86 -7.88 4.94
C TYR A 200 1.13 -8.75 3.72
N LEU A 201 0.14 -8.97 2.88
CA LEU A 201 0.18 -9.89 1.74
C LEU A 201 -0.23 -9.18 0.44
N PRO A 202 0.70 -8.51 -0.28
CA PRO A 202 0.39 -7.68 -1.44
C PRO A 202 0.24 -8.46 -2.76
N HIS A 203 0.37 -9.78 -2.79
CA HIS A 203 0.48 -10.56 -4.02
C HIS A 203 -0.64 -10.31 -5.04
N LEU A 204 -1.88 -10.18 -4.61
CA LEU A 204 -3.02 -10.00 -5.52
C LEU A 204 -2.97 -8.65 -6.24
N ASP A 205 -2.42 -7.62 -5.59
CA ASP A 205 -2.30 -6.27 -6.13
C ASP A 205 -1.61 -6.27 -7.50
N TYR A 206 -0.58 -7.11 -7.68
CA TYR A 206 0.22 -7.14 -8.90
C TYR A 206 -0.57 -7.60 -10.13
N ASP A 207 -1.21 -8.76 -10.05
CA ASP A 207 -1.91 -9.34 -11.19
C ASP A 207 -3.28 -8.70 -11.41
N LEU A 208 -3.91 -8.21 -10.35
CA LEU A 208 -5.13 -7.40 -10.48
C LEU A 208 -4.86 -6.10 -11.24
N GLN A 209 -3.75 -5.41 -10.98
CA GLN A 209 -3.36 -4.20 -11.74
C GLN A 209 -2.93 -4.54 -13.17
N ARG A 210 -2.20 -5.66 -13.37
CA ARG A 210 -1.73 -6.08 -14.70
C ARG A 210 -2.85 -6.52 -15.63
N TYR A 211 -3.82 -7.28 -15.11
CA TYR A 211 -4.77 -8.04 -15.94
C TYR A 211 -6.23 -7.69 -15.66
N GLY A 212 -6.50 -7.03 -14.53
CA GLY A 212 -7.85 -6.74 -14.05
C GLY A 212 -8.45 -7.89 -13.22
N PRO A 213 -9.52 -7.61 -12.47
CA PRO A 213 -10.09 -8.56 -11.51
C PRO A 213 -10.72 -9.80 -12.15
N ASP A 214 -11.23 -9.71 -13.38
CA ASP A 214 -11.95 -10.82 -14.05
C ASP A 214 -11.04 -11.74 -14.85
N ASP A 215 -9.73 -11.46 -14.94
CA ASP A 215 -8.81 -12.28 -15.72
C ASP A 215 -8.48 -13.60 -15.01
N PRO A 216 -8.45 -14.74 -15.72
CA PRO A 216 -8.10 -16.03 -15.13
C PRO A 216 -6.72 -16.05 -14.42
N ARG A 217 -5.80 -15.18 -14.80
CA ARG A 217 -4.50 -15.03 -14.13
C ARG A 217 -4.65 -14.43 -12.73
N SER A 218 -5.52 -13.44 -12.58
CA SER A 218 -5.87 -12.85 -11.28
C SER A 218 -6.57 -13.86 -10.36
N HIS A 219 -7.48 -14.69 -10.94
CA HIS A 219 -8.11 -15.78 -10.18
C HIS A 219 -7.10 -16.84 -9.74
N ARG A 220 -6.11 -17.15 -10.59
CA ARG A 220 -5.01 -18.06 -10.24
C ARG A 220 -4.14 -17.47 -9.13
N ALA A 221 -3.80 -16.18 -9.21
CA ALA A 221 -3.03 -15.51 -8.15
C ALA A 221 -3.74 -15.61 -6.78
N ALA A 222 -5.09 -15.51 -6.76
CA ALA A 222 -5.87 -15.70 -5.56
C ALA A 222 -5.75 -17.13 -5.02
N THR A 223 -5.88 -18.13 -5.90
CA THR A 223 -5.73 -19.55 -5.53
C THR A 223 -4.32 -19.86 -5.02
N ASP A 224 -3.29 -19.32 -5.67
CA ASP A 224 -1.90 -19.56 -5.32
C ASP A 224 -1.55 -18.91 -3.96
N LEU A 225 -2.05 -17.70 -3.69
CA LEU A 225 -1.89 -17.04 -2.39
C LEU A 225 -2.62 -17.78 -1.29
N ASP A 226 -3.85 -18.22 -1.53
CA ASP A 226 -4.64 -19.00 -0.56
C ASP A 226 -3.92 -20.29 -0.17
N ALA A 227 -3.36 -21.01 -1.14
CA ALA A 227 -2.58 -22.22 -0.89
C ALA A 227 -1.29 -21.90 -0.10
N ALA A 228 -0.62 -20.78 -0.38
CA ALA A 228 0.57 -20.34 0.35
C ALA A 228 0.27 -20.00 1.82
N MET A 229 -0.92 -19.44 2.10
CA MET A 229 -1.35 -19.12 3.47
C MET A 229 -1.76 -20.34 4.30
N ALA A 230 -2.15 -21.44 3.67
CA ALA A 230 -2.71 -22.61 4.37
C ALA A 230 -1.84 -23.08 5.57
N PRO A 231 -0.51 -23.23 5.47
CA PRO A 231 0.31 -23.62 6.60
C PRO A 231 0.35 -22.60 7.76
N LEU A 232 0.17 -21.30 7.46
CA LEU A 232 0.09 -20.26 8.49
C LEU A 232 -1.27 -20.31 9.23
N LEU A 233 -2.35 -20.56 8.48
CA LEU A 233 -3.69 -20.75 9.05
C LEU A 233 -3.75 -21.99 9.94
N ASP A 234 -3.10 -23.09 9.54
CA ASP A 234 -2.99 -24.31 10.33
C ASP A 234 -2.21 -24.08 11.64
N ASP A 235 -1.08 -23.36 11.57
CA ASP A 235 -0.30 -22.97 12.74
C ASP A 235 -1.13 -22.11 13.70
N ALA A 236 -1.86 -21.12 13.19
CA ALA A 236 -2.72 -20.26 13.99
C ALA A 236 -3.85 -21.06 14.68
N ARG A 237 -4.48 -22.00 13.96
CA ARG A 237 -5.51 -22.90 14.50
C ARG A 237 -4.94 -23.79 15.63
N ALA A 238 -3.76 -24.38 15.41
CA ALA A 238 -3.09 -25.24 16.37
C ALA A 238 -2.69 -24.50 17.67
N GLU A 239 -2.38 -23.21 17.57
CA GLU A 239 -2.05 -22.33 18.71
C GLU A 239 -3.29 -21.68 19.36
N GLY A 240 -4.50 -21.91 18.83
CA GLY A 240 -5.72 -21.28 19.35
C GLY A 240 -5.79 -19.78 19.10
N ARG A 241 -5.12 -19.28 18.05
CA ARG A 241 -5.16 -17.87 17.66
C ARG A 241 -6.47 -17.54 16.96
N THR A 242 -7.06 -16.41 17.27
CA THR A 242 -8.09 -15.83 16.42
C THR A 242 -7.45 -15.26 15.17
N VAL A 243 -7.93 -15.69 14.01
CA VAL A 243 -7.48 -15.20 12.70
C VAL A 243 -8.47 -14.17 12.19
N VAL A 244 -7.96 -13.01 11.79
CA VAL A 244 -8.69 -11.99 11.05
C VAL A 244 -8.00 -11.80 9.71
N ALA A 245 -8.72 -12.00 8.60
CA ALA A 245 -8.26 -11.63 7.27
C ALA A 245 -9.08 -10.45 6.78
N LEU A 246 -8.42 -9.41 6.33
CA LEU A 246 -9.07 -8.19 5.83
C LEU A 246 -8.37 -7.68 4.58
N SER A 247 -8.98 -6.74 3.89
CA SER A 247 -8.42 -6.08 2.73
C SER A 247 -8.59 -4.58 2.87
N GLU A 248 -7.67 -3.83 2.30
CA GLU A 248 -7.65 -2.37 2.32
C GLU A 248 -8.66 -1.76 1.35
N TYR A 249 -8.79 -2.40 0.19
CA TYR A 249 -9.61 -1.99 -0.96
C TYR A 249 -9.88 -3.18 -1.88
N GLY A 250 -10.84 -3.02 -2.78
CA GLY A 250 -10.94 -3.83 -3.98
C GLY A 250 -10.24 -3.15 -5.15
N ILE A 251 -9.80 -3.93 -6.13
CA ILE A 251 -9.23 -3.42 -7.38
C ILE A 251 -10.27 -3.65 -8.48
N THR A 252 -10.67 -2.55 -9.13
CA THR A 252 -11.67 -2.55 -10.20
C THR A 252 -11.03 -2.43 -11.58
N ARG A 253 -11.76 -2.83 -12.62
CA ARG A 253 -11.27 -2.75 -13.99
C ARG A 253 -11.11 -1.30 -14.43
N VAL A 254 -9.95 -0.98 -15.03
CA VAL A 254 -9.70 0.32 -15.66
C VAL A 254 -9.15 0.15 -17.07
N SER A 255 -9.28 1.20 -17.87
CA SER A 255 -8.80 1.22 -19.25
C SER A 255 -8.26 2.58 -19.69
N ARG A 256 -8.46 3.65 -18.89
CA ARG A 256 -8.16 5.02 -19.26
C ARG A 256 -7.15 5.68 -18.30
N PRO A 257 -5.88 5.81 -18.68
CA PRO A 257 -4.95 6.68 -17.97
C PRO A 257 -5.32 8.15 -18.17
N VAL A 258 -5.24 8.95 -17.12
CA VAL A 258 -5.52 10.39 -17.13
C VAL A 258 -4.26 11.15 -16.73
N ASP A 259 -3.75 11.96 -17.65
CA ASP A 259 -2.53 12.74 -17.49
C ASP A 259 -2.82 14.11 -16.84
N ILE A 260 -3.22 14.11 -15.57
CA ILE A 260 -3.62 15.32 -14.85
C ILE A 260 -2.52 16.39 -14.82
N ASN A 261 -1.26 16.00 -14.63
CA ASN A 261 -0.13 16.94 -14.64
C ASN A 261 0.18 17.49 -16.01
N ARG A 262 -0.02 16.72 -17.09
CA ARG A 262 0.09 17.25 -18.47
C ARG A 262 -0.99 18.28 -18.75
N ALA A 263 -2.21 18.12 -18.22
CA ALA A 263 -3.27 19.12 -18.32
C ALA A 263 -2.90 20.43 -17.60
N LEU A 264 -2.45 20.34 -16.35
CA LEU A 264 -1.97 21.50 -15.58
C LEU A 264 -0.80 22.21 -16.28
N ARG A 265 0.12 21.46 -16.87
CA ARG A 265 1.24 22.04 -17.62
C ARG A 265 0.80 22.78 -18.88
N ARG A 266 -0.14 22.20 -19.65
CA ARG A 266 -0.70 22.89 -20.85
C ARG A 266 -1.45 24.16 -20.47
N ALA A 267 -2.03 24.21 -19.27
CA ALA A 267 -2.68 25.40 -18.72
C ALA A 267 -1.68 26.46 -18.16
N GLY A 268 -0.36 26.18 -18.18
CA GLY A 268 0.66 27.08 -17.64
C GLY A 268 0.67 27.16 -16.11
N LEU A 269 0.19 26.11 -15.44
CA LEU A 269 0.16 26.02 -13.98
C LEU A 269 1.30 25.19 -13.40
N LEU A 270 1.78 24.20 -14.15
CA LEU A 270 2.89 23.33 -13.73
C LEU A 270 4.17 23.74 -14.44
N GLU A 271 5.26 23.89 -13.68
CA GLU A 271 6.59 24.22 -14.17
C GLU A 271 7.55 23.03 -14.03
N VAL A 272 8.52 23.00 -14.93
CA VAL A 272 9.60 22.01 -14.92
C VAL A 272 10.96 22.72 -15.06
N HIS A 273 12.00 22.14 -14.49
CA HIS A 273 13.37 22.50 -14.85
C HIS A 273 13.96 21.46 -15.81
N THR A 274 14.84 21.92 -16.70
CA THR A 274 15.49 21.04 -17.68
C THR A 274 16.94 20.80 -17.29
N GLN A 275 17.35 19.54 -17.26
CA GLN A 275 18.73 19.14 -17.06
C GLN A 275 19.10 18.03 -18.05
N ASP A 276 20.19 18.21 -18.78
CA ASP A 276 20.66 17.26 -19.82
C ASP A 276 19.58 16.88 -20.86
N GLY A 277 18.71 17.83 -21.20
CA GLY A 277 17.59 17.64 -22.13
C GLY A 277 16.33 17.01 -21.51
N MET A 278 16.41 16.47 -20.30
CA MET A 278 15.30 15.86 -19.57
C MET A 278 14.56 16.89 -18.70
N GLU A 279 13.30 16.65 -18.49
CA GLU A 279 12.41 17.52 -17.72
C GLU A 279 12.13 16.92 -16.34
N TYR A 280 12.24 17.74 -15.30
CA TYR A 280 11.94 17.39 -13.92
C TYR A 280 10.90 18.35 -13.35
N LEU A 281 9.91 17.81 -12.64
CA LEU A 281 8.91 18.63 -11.96
C LEU A 281 9.61 19.61 -11.00
N ASP A 282 9.19 20.87 -11.05
CA ASP A 282 9.56 21.87 -10.06
C ASP A 282 8.34 22.27 -9.21
N PRO A 283 8.11 21.61 -8.06
CA PRO A 283 6.96 21.90 -7.20
C PRO A 283 6.98 23.34 -6.67
N MET A 284 8.18 23.92 -6.45
CA MET A 284 8.31 25.26 -5.87
C MET A 284 8.04 26.36 -6.91
N ALA A 285 8.36 26.13 -8.18
CA ALA A 285 8.06 27.09 -9.26
C ALA A 285 6.62 26.95 -9.75
N SER A 286 6.01 25.75 -9.64
CA SER A 286 4.65 25.47 -10.07
C SER A 286 3.62 26.29 -9.29
N ARG A 287 2.61 26.81 -10.03
CA ARG A 287 1.40 27.39 -9.45
C ARG A 287 0.46 26.32 -8.94
N ALA A 288 0.36 25.20 -9.69
CA ALA A 288 -0.31 23.98 -9.27
C ALA A 288 0.33 22.75 -9.91
N PHE A 289 0.30 21.61 -9.17
CA PHE A 289 0.70 20.29 -9.65
C PHE A 289 -0.07 19.22 -8.88
N ALA A 290 -0.14 18.01 -9.44
CA ALA A 290 -0.84 16.89 -8.81
C ALA A 290 0.15 15.79 -8.37
N VAL A 291 -0.11 15.19 -7.20
CA VAL A 291 0.49 13.94 -6.75
C VAL A 291 -0.54 12.84 -6.94
N SER A 292 -0.34 12.04 -7.99
CA SER A 292 -1.23 10.95 -8.38
C SER A 292 -0.99 9.71 -7.54
N ASP A 293 -2.07 9.09 -7.09
CA ASP A 293 -2.07 7.85 -6.32
C ASP A 293 -3.27 6.98 -6.76
N HIS A 294 -3.08 6.20 -7.82
CA HIS A 294 -4.11 5.34 -8.43
C HIS A 294 -5.30 6.14 -8.98
N GLN A 295 -6.51 5.96 -8.41
CA GLN A 295 -7.74 6.64 -8.82
C GLN A 295 -8.00 7.94 -8.04
N LEU A 296 -7.01 8.41 -7.28
CA LEU A 296 -7.08 9.68 -6.60
C LEU A 296 -5.81 10.50 -6.87
N ALA A 297 -5.92 11.82 -6.93
CA ALA A 297 -4.78 12.71 -7.01
C ALA A 297 -4.97 13.95 -6.12
N HIS A 298 -3.98 14.22 -5.26
CA HIS A 298 -3.92 15.48 -4.53
C HIS A 298 -3.38 16.58 -5.44
N VAL A 299 -4.14 17.64 -5.62
CA VAL A 299 -3.75 18.81 -6.43
C VAL A 299 -3.32 19.92 -5.48
N TYR A 300 -2.02 20.19 -5.47
CA TYR A 300 -1.41 21.24 -4.64
C TYR A 300 -1.41 22.56 -5.38
N VAL A 301 -2.02 23.58 -4.79
CA VAL A 301 -2.11 24.93 -5.34
C VAL A 301 -1.34 25.87 -4.44
N ARG A 302 -0.30 26.51 -4.99
CA ARG A 302 0.63 27.31 -4.19
C ARG A 302 0.01 28.56 -3.58
N ARG A 303 -0.93 29.21 -4.27
CA ARG A 303 -1.59 30.44 -3.85
C ARG A 303 -3.08 30.32 -4.07
N SER A 304 -3.89 30.86 -3.16
CA SER A 304 -5.34 30.86 -3.29
C SER A 304 -5.84 31.53 -4.57
N GLU A 305 -5.13 32.53 -5.09
CA GLU A 305 -5.44 33.20 -6.36
C GLU A 305 -5.35 32.27 -7.58
N ASP A 306 -4.62 31.15 -7.48
CA ASP A 306 -4.46 30.16 -8.56
C ASP A 306 -5.54 29.06 -8.51
N LEU A 307 -6.38 29.02 -7.48
CA LEU A 307 -7.33 27.94 -7.25
C LEU A 307 -8.39 27.87 -8.37
N ASP A 308 -8.96 29.03 -8.76
CA ASP A 308 -9.98 29.07 -9.81
C ASP A 308 -9.39 28.66 -11.18
N ALA A 309 -8.19 29.11 -11.51
CA ALA A 309 -7.51 28.71 -12.73
C ALA A 309 -7.19 27.21 -12.75
N THR A 310 -6.82 26.63 -11.59
CA THR A 310 -6.57 25.20 -11.43
C THR A 310 -7.86 24.40 -11.59
N ARG A 311 -8.94 24.85 -10.99
CA ARG A 311 -10.28 24.27 -11.12
C ARG A 311 -10.75 24.27 -12.56
N GLU A 312 -10.61 25.41 -13.24
CA GLU A 312 -10.97 25.56 -14.65
C GLU A 312 -10.18 24.62 -15.58
N ALA A 313 -8.90 24.41 -15.30
CA ALA A 313 -8.04 23.50 -16.09
C ALA A 313 -8.42 22.01 -15.93
N LEU A 314 -9.08 21.64 -14.84
CA LEU A 314 -9.37 20.24 -14.48
C LEU A 314 -10.84 19.86 -14.60
N LYS A 315 -11.80 20.80 -14.47
CA LYS A 315 -13.24 20.51 -14.36
C LYS A 315 -13.82 19.70 -15.53
N ASP A 316 -13.27 19.92 -16.74
CA ASP A 316 -13.72 19.25 -17.96
C ASP A 316 -12.68 18.22 -18.48
N LEU A 317 -11.69 17.87 -17.66
CA LEU A 317 -10.69 16.87 -18.05
C LEU A 317 -11.36 15.48 -18.03
N PRO A 318 -11.48 14.81 -19.20
CA PRO A 318 -12.11 13.50 -19.26
C PRO A 318 -11.40 12.48 -18.35
N GLY A 319 -12.16 11.76 -17.56
CA GLY A 319 -11.67 10.78 -16.60
C GLY A 319 -11.59 11.30 -15.16
N ILE A 320 -11.91 12.57 -14.90
CA ILE A 320 -12.19 13.09 -13.56
C ILE A 320 -13.69 12.99 -13.31
N ASP A 321 -14.08 12.27 -12.25
CA ASP A 321 -15.45 12.13 -11.78
C ASP A 321 -15.80 13.27 -10.82
N GLU A 322 -14.94 13.51 -9.82
CA GLU A 322 -15.13 14.54 -8.81
C GLU A 322 -13.86 15.36 -8.59
N LEU A 323 -14.03 16.63 -8.26
CA LEU A 323 -12.96 17.51 -7.82
C LEU A 323 -13.34 18.13 -6.47
N LEU A 324 -12.88 17.46 -5.39
CA LEU A 324 -13.20 17.85 -4.02
C LEU A 324 -12.46 19.13 -3.62
N ASP A 325 -13.18 20.05 -3.04
CA ASP A 325 -12.68 21.21 -2.33
C ASP A 325 -12.60 20.94 -0.81
N ASP A 326 -12.50 21.98 0.00
CA ASP A 326 -12.42 21.86 1.44
C ASP A 326 -13.64 21.19 2.07
N GLU A 327 -14.84 21.47 1.56
CA GLU A 327 -16.08 20.84 2.04
C GLU A 327 -16.14 19.37 1.62
N GLY A 328 -15.79 19.06 0.38
CA GLY A 328 -15.71 17.70 -0.13
C GLY A 328 -14.64 16.87 0.61
N LYS A 329 -13.44 17.43 0.84
CA LYS A 329 -12.41 16.76 1.64
C LYS A 329 -12.90 16.47 3.07
N LYS A 330 -13.56 17.44 3.70
CA LYS A 330 -14.11 17.28 5.05
C LYS A 330 -15.19 16.22 5.12
N ALA A 331 -16.07 16.13 4.12
CA ALA A 331 -17.11 15.11 4.05
C ALA A 331 -16.52 13.68 4.01
N HIS A 332 -15.30 13.52 3.50
CA HIS A 332 -14.59 12.25 3.43
C HIS A 332 -13.52 12.06 4.52
N GLY A 333 -13.40 13.00 5.48
CA GLY A 333 -12.36 12.93 6.52
C GLY A 333 -10.94 12.98 5.95
N LEU A 334 -10.73 13.79 4.91
CA LEU A 334 -9.46 13.98 4.20
C LEU A 334 -8.92 15.42 4.33
N ASP A 335 -9.54 16.25 5.17
CA ASP A 335 -9.19 17.66 5.40
C ASP A 335 -7.99 17.80 6.34
N HIS A 336 -6.83 17.33 5.91
CA HIS A 336 -5.57 17.42 6.63
C HIS A 336 -4.60 18.38 5.92
N PRO A 337 -3.69 19.10 6.64
CA PRO A 337 -2.70 20.00 6.00
C PRO A 337 -1.78 19.35 4.96
N ARG A 338 -1.63 18.03 4.97
CA ARG A 338 -0.88 17.27 3.96
C ARG A 338 -1.67 17.06 2.67
N SER A 339 -2.98 17.17 2.69
CA SER A 339 -3.82 17.06 1.48
C SER A 339 -3.57 18.22 0.53
N GLY A 340 -3.82 18.00 -0.76
CA GLY A 340 -3.86 19.06 -1.74
C GLY A 340 -5.03 20.03 -1.48
N GLU A 341 -4.95 21.24 -2.01
CA GLU A 341 -6.03 22.22 -1.97
C GLU A 341 -7.29 21.66 -2.63
N LEU A 342 -7.10 20.89 -3.72
CA LEU A 342 -8.13 20.09 -4.33
C LEU A 342 -7.74 18.61 -4.32
N VAL A 343 -8.73 17.73 -4.40
CA VAL A 343 -8.52 16.28 -4.58
C VAL A 343 -9.36 15.82 -5.75
N ALA A 344 -8.69 15.30 -6.79
CA ALA A 344 -9.36 14.73 -7.94
C ALA A 344 -9.62 13.24 -7.72
N ILE A 345 -10.84 12.78 -7.99
CA ILE A 345 -11.25 11.38 -8.01
C ILE A 345 -11.49 10.98 -9.46
N ALA A 346 -10.89 9.87 -9.90
CA ALA A 346 -11.06 9.39 -11.25
C ALA A 346 -12.45 8.76 -11.46
N GLU A 347 -12.93 8.77 -12.71
CA GLU A 347 -14.07 7.95 -13.12
C GLU A 347 -13.80 6.45 -12.86
N PRO A 348 -14.82 5.59 -12.74
CA PRO A 348 -14.64 4.18 -12.34
C PRO A 348 -13.67 3.39 -13.20
N ASP A 349 -13.59 3.69 -14.51
CA ASP A 349 -12.72 3.01 -15.48
C ASP A 349 -11.42 3.77 -15.78
N ALA A 350 -11.13 4.84 -15.03
CA ALA A 350 -9.96 5.71 -15.20
C ALA A 350 -9.04 5.68 -13.98
N TRP A 351 -7.79 6.11 -14.17
CA TRP A 351 -6.77 6.26 -13.13
C TRP A 351 -5.76 7.34 -13.51
N PHE A 352 -5.07 7.95 -12.54
CA PHE A 352 -4.18 9.08 -12.77
C PHE A 352 -2.73 8.65 -12.95
N THR A 353 -2.09 9.12 -14.06
CA THR A 353 -0.64 9.03 -14.21
C THR A 353 0.04 10.18 -13.46
N TYR A 354 1.35 10.01 -13.14
CA TYR A 354 2.17 11.10 -12.62
C TYR A 354 2.84 11.93 -13.72
N TYR A 355 2.64 11.58 -15.01
CA TYR A 355 3.37 12.14 -16.16
C TYR A 355 3.10 13.63 -16.32
N TYR A 356 4.19 14.42 -16.33
CA TYR A 356 4.14 15.87 -16.47
C TYR A 356 4.89 16.39 -17.71
N TRP A 357 5.80 15.60 -18.30
CA TRP A 357 6.48 15.93 -19.57
C TRP A 357 5.52 15.83 -20.75
N LEU A 358 5.70 16.73 -21.74
CA LEU A 358 4.83 16.78 -22.94
C LEU A 358 5.41 16.01 -24.14
N ASP A 359 6.70 15.68 -24.08
CA ASP A 359 7.45 14.96 -25.09
C ASP A 359 8.20 13.82 -24.40
N ASP A 360 7.97 12.59 -24.82
CA ASP A 360 8.55 11.40 -24.18
C ASP A 360 10.08 11.34 -24.35
N ASP A 361 10.66 11.99 -25.39
CA ASP A 361 12.10 12.13 -25.53
C ASP A 361 12.72 13.00 -24.42
N ARG A 362 11.90 13.77 -23.72
CA ARG A 362 12.28 14.64 -22.61
C ARG A 362 11.87 14.11 -21.24
N ALA A 363 11.36 12.87 -21.18
CA ALA A 363 11.00 12.22 -19.92
C ALA A 363 12.19 12.20 -18.94
N PRO A 364 11.96 12.31 -17.63
CA PRO A 364 13.03 12.28 -16.62
C PRO A 364 13.75 10.93 -16.63
N ASP A 365 14.99 10.91 -16.20
CA ASP A 365 15.86 9.73 -16.22
C ASP A 365 15.33 8.52 -15.44
N PHE A 366 14.45 8.78 -14.48
CA PHE A 366 13.81 7.75 -13.66
C PHE A 366 12.51 7.18 -14.27
N ALA A 367 11.94 7.81 -15.31
CA ALA A 367 10.62 7.43 -15.83
C ALA A 367 10.56 5.95 -16.28
N GLN A 368 11.63 5.47 -16.93
CA GLN A 368 11.73 4.08 -17.38
C GLN A 368 12.37 3.11 -16.34
N LEU A 369 12.54 3.55 -15.09
CA LEU A 369 13.12 2.74 -14.02
C LEU A 369 12.03 2.24 -13.06
N VAL A 370 12.31 1.17 -12.34
CA VAL A 370 11.59 0.79 -11.11
C VAL A 370 12.17 1.64 -9.98
N GLU A 371 11.53 2.79 -9.69
CA GLU A 371 12.07 3.78 -8.77
C GLU A 371 10.97 4.56 -8.02
N ILE A 372 10.36 3.87 -7.07
CA ILE A 372 9.19 4.34 -6.30
C ILE A 372 9.44 5.58 -5.42
N HIS A 373 10.71 5.94 -5.17
CA HIS A 373 11.04 7.06 -4.28
C HIS A 373 11.40 8.36 -5.01
N ARG A 374 11.62 8.29 -6.34
CA ARG A 374 11.99 9.47 -7.14
C ARG A 374 10.85 9.97 -8.01
N LYS A 375 9.89 9.12 -8.32
CA LYS A 375 8.70 9.50 -9.08
C LYS A 375 7.78 10.36 -8.20
N PRO A 376 7.32 11.51 -8.70
CA PRO A 376 6.42 12.39 -7.92
C PRO A 376 4.96 11.96 -8.01
N GLY A 377 4.71 10.66 -7.88
CA GLY A 377 3.42 9.99 -7.92
C GLY A 377 3.57 8.49 -8.10
N TYR A 378 2.51 7.77 -7.84
CA TYR A 378 2.46 6.33 -8.01
C TYR A 378 2.48 5.95 -9.50
N ASP A 379 3.24 4.92 -9.85
CA ASP A 379 3.38 4.44 -11.22
C ASP A 379 3.20 2.92 -11.32
N PRO A 380 1.97 2.43 -11.57
CA PRO A 380 1.71 1.00 -11.72
C PRO A 380 2.34 0.40 -12.97
N VAL A 381 2.77 1.22 -13.91
CA VAL A 381 3.44 0.79 -15.15
C VAL A 381 4.79 0.14 -14.85
N GLU A 382 5.37 0.38 -13.66
CA GLU A 382 6.54 -0.33 -13.15
C GLU A 382 6.36 -1.85 -13.07
N LEU A 383 5.13 -2.35 -13.06
CA LEU A 383 4.83 -3.78 -13.10
C LEU A 383 5.11 -4.44 -14.47
N PHE A 384 5.44 -3.64 -15.49
CA PHE A 384 5.64 -4.13 -16.85
C PHE A 384 7.08 -3.93 -17.35
N MET A 385 7.50 -4.82 -18.24
CA MET A 385 8.58 -4.54 -19.17
C MET A 385 7.99 -3.96 -20.46
N ASP A 386 8.64 -2.95 -21.03
CA ASP A 386 8.17 -2.28 -22.24
C ASP A 386 7.96 -3.29 -23.39
N PRO A 387 6.71 -3.55 -23.81
CA PRO A 387 6.42 -4.52 -24.87
C PRO A 387 6.82 -3.99 -26.27
N LEU A 388 7.01 -2.69 -26.41
CA LEU A 388 7.40 -2.05 -27.68
C LEU A 388 8.92 -2.00 -27.87
N ASP A 389 9.71 -2.22 -26.80
CA ASP A 389 11.17 -2.29 -26.90
C ASP A 389 11.63 -3.73 -27.22
N PRO A 390 12.05 -4.01 -28.48
CA PRO A 390 12.49 -5.36 -28.86
C PRO A 390 13.76 -5.81 -28.10
N TYR A 391 14.48 -4.89 -27.50
CA TYR A 391 15.71 -5.14 -26.75
C TYR A 391 15.50 -5.14 -25.23
N VAL A 392 14.29 -5.01 -24.73
CA VAL A 392 14.00 -4.88 -23.29
C VAL A 392 14.59 -6.05 -22.47
N ARG A 393 14.47 -7.28 -22.97
CA ARG A 393 15.05 -8.47 -22.31
C ARG A 393 16.58 -8.45 -22.32
N LEU A 394 17.21 -7.96 -23.40
CA LEU A 394 18.65 -7.81 -23.48
C LEU A 394 19.15 -6.70 -22.54
N LYS A 395 18.43 -5.58 -22.44
CA LYS A 395 18.70 -4.52 -21.47
C LYS A 395 18.63 -5.05 -20.04
N ALA A 396 17.59 -5.83 -19.72
CA ALA A 396 17.44 -6.48 -18.42
C ALA A 396 18.60 -7.46 -18.13
N ALA A 397 18.92 -8.33 -19.06
CA ALA A 397 20.05 -9.27 -18.92
C ALA A 397 21.39 -8.56 -18.71
N LYS A 398 21.65 -7.48 -19.47
CA LYS A 398 22.85 -6.64 -19.31
C LYS A 398 22.89 -5.98 -17.93
N ALA A 399 21.76 -5.45 -17.44
CA ALA A 399 21.68 -4.85 -16.10
C ALA A 399 21.98 -5.88 -15.01
N ILE A 400 21.40 -7.09 -15.11
CA ILE A 400 21.64 -8.20 -14.18
C ILE A 400 23.10 -8.64 -14.22
N ALA A 401 23.71 -8.77 -15.42
CA ALA A 401 25.12 -9.14 -15.55
C ALA A 401 26.04 -8.09 -14.90
N ARG A 402 25.78 -6.79 -15.14
CA ARG A 402 26.54 -5.70 -14.49
C ARG A 402 26.38 -5.74 -12.97
N LYS A 403 25.16 -6.01 -12.46
CA LYS A 403 24.90 -6.20 -11.03
C LYS A 403 25.76 -7.32 -10.45
N LYS A 404 25.77 -8.51 -11.09
CA LYS A 404 26.56 -9.67 -10.65
C LYS A 404 28.07 -9.40 -10.63
N LEU A 405 28.53 -8.49 -11.48
CA LEU A 405 29.93 -8.04 -11.54
C LEU A 405 30.22 -6.88 -10.55
N GLY A 406 29.29 -6.51 -9.69
CA GLY A 406 29.44 -5.39 -8.76
C GLY A 406 29.51 -4.01 -9.43
N MET A 407 29.10 -3.90 -10.70
CA MET A 407 29.15 -2.66 -11.46
C MET A 407 27.82 -1.90 -11.29
N ARG A 408 27.89 -0.57 -11.37
CA ARG A 408 26.69 0.28 -11.44
C ARG A 408 25.83 -0.11 -12.63
N TYR A 409 24.50 -0.24 -12.42
CA TYR A 409 23.55 -0.61 -13.44
C TYR A 409 22.29 0.27 -13.36
N ARG A 410 21.57 0.39 -14.49
CA ARG A 410 20.22 0.93 -14.57
C ARG A 410 19.35 -0.12 -15.24
N LEU A 411 18.19 -0.40 -14.65
CA LEU A 411 17.20 -1.31 -15.23
C LEU A 411 16.08 -0.47 -15.88
N ALA A 412 16.40 0.14 -17.02
CA ALA A 412 15.47 0.92 -17.82
C ALA A 412 14.63 -0.02 -18.71
N VAL A 413 13.54 -0.53 -18.15
CA VAL A 413 12.65 -1.51 -18.79
C VAL A 413 11.18 -1.14 -18.71
N VAL A 414 10.83 -0.11 -17.93
CA VAL A 414 9.46 0.35 -17.73
C VAL A 414 9.00 1.14 -18.96
N PRO A 415 7.80 0.85 -19.53
CA PRO A 415 7.29 1.63 -20.64
C PRO A 415 6.88 3.04 -20.19
N LEU A 416 6.84 3.99 -21.16
CA LEU A 416 6.24 5.31 -20.97
C LEU A 416 4.75 5.32 -21.36
N ASP A 417 4.27 4.24 -21.98
CA ASP A 417 2.86 4.02 -22.27
C ASP A 417 2.13 3.46 -21.06
N ALA A 418 1.15 4.18 -20.59
CA ALA A 418 0.33 3.81 -19.42
C ALA A 418 -0.85 2.89 -19.76
N SER A 419 -1.09 2.60 -21.04
CA SER A 419 -2.22 1.82 -21.52
C SER A 419 -2.25 0.33 -21.10
N PRO A 420 -1.14 -0.32 -20.66
CA PRO A 420 -1.19 -1.73 -20.22
C PRO A 420 -1.96 -1.98 -18.95
N ILE A 421 -2.18 -0.99 -18.10
CA ILE A 421 -2.88 -1.15 -16.80
C ILE A 421 -4.34 -1.55 -17.02
N ARG A 422 -4.80 -2.57 -16.28
CA ARG A 422 -6.14 -3.15 -16.37
C ARG A 422 -6.92 -3.12 -15.07
N GLY A 423 -6.29 -2.84 -13.95
CA GLY A 423 -6.95 -2.68 -12.65
C GLY A 423 -6.35 -1.52 -11.86
N SER A 424 -7.19 -0.86 -11.07
CA SER A 424 -6.76 0.21 -10.17
C SER A 424 -7.70 0.32 -8.97
N HIS A 425 -7.33 1.13 -8.00
CA HIS A 425 -8.06 1.42 -6.79
C HIS A 425 -7.82 2.88 -6.36
N GLY A 426 -8.30 3.28 -5.22
CA GLY A 426 -8.08 4.63 -4.68
C GLY A 426 -9.38 5.41 -4.48
N ARG A 427 -10.41 5.19 -5.33
CA ARG A 427 -11.77 5.68 -5.11
C ARG A 427 -12.53 4.72 -4.19
N LEU A 428 -13.63 5.19 -3.61
CA LEU A 428 -14.54 4.31 -2.87
C LEU A 428 -15.25 3.34 -3.84
N PRO A 429 -15.46 2.06 -3.45
CA PRO A 429 -16.14 1.09 -4.28
C PRO A 429 -17.61 1.47 -4.54
N GLN A 430 -18.14 1.08 -5.69
CA GLN A 430 -19.54 1.36 -6.05
C GLN A 430 -20.52 0.31 -5.49
N SER A 431 -20.02 -0.86 -5.10
CA SER A 431 -20.78 -1.95 -4.50
C SER A 431 -19.96 -2.75 -3.50
N ASP A 432 -20.63 -3.57 -2.70
CA ASP A 432 -19.95 -4.47 -1.75
C ASP A 432 -19.16 -5.58 -2.46
N GLU A 433 -19.58 -5.99 -3.64
CA GLU A 433 -18.88 -6.98 -4.46
C GLU A 433 -17.53 -6.47 -4.97
N GLU A 434 -17.41 -5.16 -5.21
CA GLU A 434 -16.17 -4.50 -5.62
C GLU A 434 -15.32 -4.06 -4.43
N GLY A 435 -15.95 -4.00 -3.25
CA GLY A 435 -15.33 -3.51 -2.02
C GLY A 435 -14.48 -4.56 -1.31
N PRO A 436 -13.66 -4.10 -0.35
CA PRO A 436 -12.92 -4.97 0.54
C PRO A 436 -13.85 -5.68 1.54
N LEU A 437 -13.36 -6.75 2.12
CA LEU A 437 -14.09 -7.49 3.15
C LEU A 437 -13.21 -7.82 4.35
N ILE A 438 -13.85 -8.20 5.45
CA ILE A 438 -13.23 -8.70 6.66
C ILE A 438 -13.79 -10.07 7.02
N LEU A 439 -12.90 -11.01 7.32
CA LEU A 439 -13.19 -12.36 7.76
C LEU A 439 -12.63 -12.54 9.17
N CYS A 440 -13.34 -13.28 10.01
CA CYS A 440 -12.85 -13.64 11.35
C CYS A 440 -13.12 -15.12 11.62
N SER A 441 -12.15 -15.83 12.19
CA SER A 441 -12.30 -17.24 12.58
C SER A 441 -13.30 -17.45 13.74
N THR A 442 -13.69 -16.38 14.43
CA THR A 442 -14.68 -16.44 15.52
C THR A 442 -16.09 -16.22 14.97
N PRO A 443 -17.04 -17.15 15.25
CA PRO A 443 -18.43 -17.00 14.83
C PRO A 443 -19.07 -15.72 15.40
N ARG A 444 -19.78 -15.00 14.54
CA ARG A 444 -20.52 -13.77 14.91
C ARG A 444 -19.64 -12.65 15.48
N ALA A 445 -18.34 -12.68 15.22
CA ALA A 445 -17.42 -11.65 15.69
C ALA A 445 -17.56 -10.35 14.91
N VAL A 446 -17.91 -10.42 13.62
CA VAL A 446 -18.18 -9.26 12.77
C VAL A 446 -19.69 -9.14 12.54
N GLY A 447 -20.21 -7.90 12.55
CA GLY A 447 -21.60 -7.60 12.25
C GLY A 447 -21.91 -7.64 10.76
N ASP A 448 -23.02 -7.00 10.33
CA ASP A 448 -23.42 -6.96 8.92
C ASP A 448 -22.46 -6.14 8.04
N ARG A 449 -21.72 -5.21 8.65
CA ARG A 449 -20.71 -4.34 8.02
C ARG A 449 -19.75 -3.84 9.08
N VAL A 450 -18.48 -3.64 8.71
CA VAL A 450 -17.43 -3.07 9.58
C VAL A 450 -16.88 -1.82 8.90
N ALA A 451 -16.80 -0.70 9.61
CA ALA A 451 -16.08 0.47 9.10
C ALA A 451 -14.56 0.30 9.32
N ALA A 452 -13.74 0.85 8.45
CA ALA A 452 -12.29 0.81 8.60
C ALA A 452 -11.83 1.39 9.96
N THR A 453 -12.52 2.42 10.45
CA THR A 453 -12.27 3.03 11.77
C THR A 453 -12.62 2.11 12.95
N ASP A 454 -13.46 1.10 12.74
CA ASP A 454 -13.87 0.17 13.79
C ASP A 454 -12.93 -1.05 13.91
N VAL A 455 -12.02 -1.24 12.95
CA VAL A 455 -11.10 -2.39 12.94
C VAL A 455 -10.23 -2.43 14.21
N LYS A 456 -9.68 -1.29 14.64
CA LYS A 456 -8.90 -1.20 15.88
C LYS A 456 -9.70 -1.72 17.09
N SER A 457 -10.90 -1.20 17.28
CA SER A 457 -11.75 -1.59 18.41
C SER A 457 -12.19 -3.05 18.34
N LEU A 458 -12.49 -3.56 17.14
CA LEU A 458 -12.79 -4.97 16.90
C LEU A 458 -11.61 -5.87 17.28
N LEU A 459 -10.39 -5.53 16.87
CA LEU A 459 -9.19 -6.32 17.21
C LEU A 459 -8.92 -6.31 18.72
N LEU A 460 -9.09 -5.16 19.40
CA LEU A 460 -8.97 -5.10 20.87
C LEU A 460 -10.03 -5.95 21.54
N GLN A 461 -11.26 -5.91 21.08
CA GLN A 461 -12.35 -6.75 21.60
C GLN A 461 -12.06 -8.25 21.41
N LEU A 462 -11.58 -8.66 20.23
CA LEU A 462 -11.20 -10.04 19.93
C LEU A 462 -10.05 -10.52 20.81
N ALA A 463 -9.12 -9.63 21.16
CA ALA A 463 -8.04 -9.90 22.10
C ALA A 463 -8.52 -9.97 23.57
N GLY A 464 -9.77 -9.60 23.87
CA GLY A 464 -10.29 -9.50 25.24
C GLY A 464 -9.77 -8.27 26.00
N LEU A 465 -9.41 -7.22 25.27
CA LEU A 465 -8.90 -5.95 25.80
C LEU A 465 -9.99 -4.86 25.66
N HIS A 466 -10.47 -4.35 26.79
CA HIS A 466 -11.55 -3.36 26.85
C HIS A 466 -11.09 -2.04 27.48
#